data_83470999e342e0ca137d57d9003eeef3
#
_entry.id   83470999e342e0ca137d57d9003eeef3
#
_cell.length_a   1.000
_cell.length_b   1.000
_cell.length_c   1.000
_cell.angle_alpha   90.00
_cell.angle_beta   90.00
_cell.angle_gamma   90.00
#
_symmetry.space_group_name_H-M   'P 1'
#
loop_
_entity.id
_entity.type
_entity.pdbx_description
1 polymer ?
#
loop_
_entity_poly.entity_id
_entity_poly.type
_entity_poly.pdbx_seq_one_letter_code
_entity_poly.pdbx_strand_id
1 'polypeptide(L)'
;MITHLRTTQEITELLEGWLEADFSFRKVGPTAEKLAALPLAEQDFILDWVKRVASSNLEVAWQFARRAPALIGRMDHRVMEAWVLGACDVYDRLGLRHCLTVMEEVDHFAERQLEMSAGVLFDDVAGVLGNFVRGLSGRRLTMEQAKQVHTDTEKIFLPGMLARFPTIADNFKLAKAMVALLWAQT
;
A
#
# COMPACT_ATOMS: atom_id res chain seq x y z
N MET A 1 -28.83 6.92 -1.03
CA MET A 1 -27.58 7.63 -0.63
C MET A 1 -27.90 8.35 0.68
N ILE A 2 -27.22 8.02 1.78
CA ILE A 2 -27.44 8.65 3.08
C ILE A 2 -26.76 10.00 3.00
N THR A 3 -27.48 11.08 3.29
CA THR A 3 -27.03 12.47 3.13
C THR A 3 -26.68 13.15 4.48
N HIS A 4 -26.71 12.41 5.58
CA HIS A 4 -26.37 12.92 6.91
C HIS A 4 -25.29 12.07 7.57
N LEU A 5 -24.53 12.69 8.47
CA LEU A 5 -23.52 12.04 9.28
C LEU A 5 -24.21 10.99 10.18
N ARG A 6 -23.70 9.77 10.17
CA ARG A 6 -24.27 8.71 11.02
C ARG A 6 -23.88 8.93 12.47
N THR A 7 -24.84 8.71 13.35
CA THR A 7 -24.65 8.72 14.79
C THR A 7 -23.93 7.46 15.26
N THR A 8 -23.34 7.48 16.45
CA THR A 8 -22.73 6.31 17.08
C THR A 8 -23.72 5.14 17.19
N GLN A 9 -24.99 5.43 17.49
CA GLN A 9 -26.01 4.39 17.61
C GLN A 9 -26.30 3.73 16.26
N GLU A 10 -26.48 4.48 15.18
CA GLU A 10 -26.70 3.94 13.83
C GLU A 10 -25.53 3.06 13.37
N ILE A 11 -24.29 3.50 13.65
CA ILE A 11 -23.09 2.73 13.31
C ILE A 11 -23.01 1.47 14.18
N THR A 12 -23.35 1.54 15.45
CA THR A 12 -23.40 0.37 16.34
C THR A 12 -24.36 -0.69 15.78
N GLU A 13 -25.59 -0.30 15.47
CA GLU A 13 -26.61 -1.22 14.91
C GLU A 13 -26.15 -1.86 13.58
N LEU A 14 -25.49 -1.10 12.70
CA LEU A 14 -24.92 -1.62 11.46
C LEU A 14 -23.81 -2.65 11.72
N LEU A 15 -22.87 -2.33 12.60
CA LEU A 15 -21.75 -3.21 12.92
C LEU A 15 -22.23 -4.48 13.65
N GLU A 16 -23.17 -4.37 14.59
CA GLU A 16 -23.76 -5.51 15.28
C GLU A 16 -24.42 -6.47 14.29
N GLY A 17 -25.23 -5.94 13.35
CA GLY A 17 -25.89 -6.75 12.33
C GLY A 17 -24.91 -7.39 11.35
N TRP A 18 -23.88 -6.70 10.87
CA TRP A 18 -22.97 -7.25 9.87
C TRP A 18 -21.89 -8.17 10.47
N LEU A 19 -21.46 -7.93 11.71
CA LEU A 19 -20.38 -8.65 12.35
C LEU A 19 -20.87 -9.74 13.31
N GLU A 20 -22.18 -9.97 13.36
CA GLU A 20 -22.81 -10.93 14.28
C GLU A 20 -22.27 -10.78 15.72
N ALA A 21 -22.21 -9.52 16.19
CA ALA A 21 -21.54 -9.15 17.43
C ALA A 21 -22.14 -9.83 18.66
N ASP A 22 -23.45 -10.06 18.67
CA ASP A 22 -24.18 -10.75 19.74
C ASP A 22 -23.69 -12.17 20.00
N PHE A 23 -23.23 -12.84 18.93
CA PHE A 23 -22.70 -14.21 19.01
C PHE A 23 -21.21 -14.28 19.31
N SER A 24 -20.47 -13.18 19.14
CA SER A 24 -18.99 -13.17 19.19
C SER A 24 -18.41 -12.40 20.37
N PHE A 25 -19.23 -11.89 21.30
CA PHE A 25 -18.84 -11.06 22.44
C PHE A 25 -17.97 -9.82 22.05
N ARG A 26 -18.09 -9.33 20.81
CA ARG A 26 -17.33 -8.18 20.30
C ARG A 26 -17.94 -6.88 20.84
N LYS A 27 -17.11 -6.05 21.47
CA LYS A 27 -17.53 -4.72 21.94
C LYS A 27 -17.46 -3.72 20.78
N VAL A 28 -18.58 -3.52 20.08
CA VAL A 28 -18.65 -2.65 18.90
C VAL A 28 -18.67 -1.17 19.25
N GLY A 29 -19.20 -0.79 20.42
CA GLY A 29 -19.38 0.60 20.85
C GLY A 29 -18.14 1.49 20.68
N PRO A 30 -16.96 1.12 21.22
CA PRO A 30 -15.75 1.92 21.05
C PRO A 30 -15.29 2.09 19.60
N THR A 31 -15.63 1.14 18.73
CA THR A 31 -15.35 1.24 17.29
C THR A 31 -16.35 2.18 16.62
N ALA A 32 -17.63 2.08 16.96
CA ALA A 32 -18.68 2.95 16.45
C ALA A 32 -18.45 4.42 16.84
N GLU A 33 -17.98 4.70 18.06
CA GLU A 33 -17.62 6.05 18.50
C GLU A 33 -16.51 6.66 17.62
N LYS A 34 -15.46 5.88 17.32
CA LYS A 34 -14.36 6.33 16.46
C LYS A 34 -14.83 6.60 15.03
N LEU A 35 -15.69 5.74 14.49
CA LEU A 35 -16.27 5.92 13.16
C LEU A 35 -17.19 7.12 13.10
N ALA A 36 -18.03 7.35 14.12
CA ALA A 36 -18.94 8.49 14.18
C ALA A 36 -18.21 9.85 14.20
N ALA A 37 -16.97 9.87 14.69
CA ALA A 37 -16.13 11.08 14.70
C ALA A 37 -15.53 11.42 13.32
N LEU A 38 -15.63 10.53 12.33
CA LEU A 38 -15.07 10.74 11.00
C LEU A 38 -16.04 11.53 10.09
N PRO A 39 -15.54 12.21 9.04
CA PRO A 39 -16.36 12.77 7.98
C PRO A 39 -17.22 11.69 7.30
N LEU A 40 -18.36 12.10 6.73
CA LEU A 40 -19.32 11.18 6.10
C LEU A 40 -18.68 10.29 5.02
N ALA A 41 -17.82 10.86 4.18
CA ALA A 41 -17.13 10.11 3.12
C ALA A 41 -16.28 8.98 3.67
N GLU A 42 -15.62 9.20 4.81
CA GLU A 42 -14.78 8.20 5.48
C GLU A 42 -15.63 7.15 6.19
N GLN A 43 -16.76 7.56 6.79
CA GLN A 43 -17.73 6.63 7.36
C GLN A 43 -18.27 5.70 6.26
N ASP A 44 -18.69 6.23 5.13
CA ASP A 44 -19.21 5.47 3.99
C ASP A 44 -18.16 4.49 3.48
N PHE A 45 -16.93 4.94 3.26
CA PHE A 45 -15.83 4.11 2.78
C PHE A 45 -15.57 2.92 3.72
N ILE A 46 -15.39 3.18 5.01
CA ILE A 46 -15.07 2.10 5.96
C ILE A 46 -16.25 1.15 6.12
N LEU A 47 -17.47 1.66 6.27
CA LEU A 47 -18.65 0.83 6.46
C LEU A 47 -18.98 -0.03 5.24
N ASP A 48 -18.80 0.49 4.02
CA ASP A 48 -18.96 -0.29 2.79
C ASP A 48 -17.97 -1.45 2.71
N TRP A 49 -16.70 -1.21 3.09
CA TRP A 49 -15.70 -2.26 3.13
C TRP A 49 -15.97 -3.28 4.24
N VAL A 50 -16.36 -2.84 5.44
CA VAL A 50 -16.74 -3.75 6.53
C VAL A 50 -17.88 -4.66 6.09
N LYS A 51 -18.95 -4.10 5.52
CA LYS A 51 -20.10 -4.87 5.02
C LYS A 51 -19.68 -5.88 3.94
N ARG A 52 -18.87 -5.47 2.98
CA ARG A 52 -18.38 -6.30 1.90
C ARG A 52 -17.54 -7.46 2.40
N VAL A 53 -16.59 -7.18 3.28
CA VAL A 53 -15.68 -8.20 3.82
C VAL A 53 -16.40 -9.13 4.80
N ALA A 54 -17.35 -8.62 5.60
CA ALA A 54 -18.13 -9.42 6.54
C ALA A 54 -18.91 -10.57 5.86
N SER A 55 -19.31 -10.39 4.59
CA SER A 55 -20.00 -11.44 3.84
C SER A 55 -19.13 -12.67 3.56
N SER A 56 -17.81 -12.54 3.61
CA SER A 56 -16.84 -13.63 3.39
C SER A 56 -16.00 -13.94 4.63
N ASN A 57 -15.64 -12.95 5.43
CA ASN A 57 -14.77 -13.14 6.59
C ASN A 57 -15.07 -12.14 7.71
N LEU A 58 -15.82 -12.59 8.71
CA LEU A 58 -16.22 -11.76 9.85
C LEU A 58 -15.03 -11.26 10.69
N GLU A 59 -13.95 -12.05 10.81
CA GLU A 59 -12.79 -11.64 11.60
C GLU A 59 -11.98 -10.55 10.92
N VAL A 60 -11.73 -10.68 9.61
CA VAL A 60 -11.05 -9.63 8.83
C VAL A 60 -11.87 -8.35 8.84
N ALA A 61 -13.19 -8.45 8.66
CA ALA A 61 -14.09 -7.31 8.72
C ALA A 61 -14.04 -6.58 10.07
N TRP A 62 -14.04 -7.35 11.15
CA TRP A 62 -13.91 -6.81 12.51
C TRP A 62 -12.57 -6.09 12.73
N GLN A 63 -11.46 -6.72 12.34
CA GLN A 63 -10.13 -6.13 12.49
C GLN A 63 -10.00 -4.85 11.64
N PHE A 64 -10.56 -4.86 10.43
CA PHE A 64 -10.61 -3.67 9.59
C PHE A 64 -11.43 -2.55 10.23
N ALA A 65 -12.67 -2.83 10.66
CA ALA A 65 -13.53 -1.84 11.32
C ALA A 65 -12.84 -1.17 12.52
N ARG A 66 -12.14 -1.95 13.32
CA ARG A 66 -11.46 -1.48 14.54
C ARG A 66 -10.24 -0.61 14.27
N ARG A 67 -9.49 -0.89 13.19
CA ARG A 67 -8.19 -0.25 12.90
C ARG A 67 -8.31 0.87 11.88
N ALA A 68 -9.20 0.76 10.90
CA ALA A 68 -9.36 1.70 9.82
C ALA A 68 -9.55 3.17 10.26
N PRO A 69 -10.33 3.49 11.31
CA PRO A 69 -10.49 4.86 11.77
C PRO A 69 -9.18 5.57 12.13
N ALA A 70 -8.20 4.85 12.68
CA ALA A 70 -6.91 5.42 13.05
C ALA A 70 -5.96 5.61 11.85
N LEU A 71 -6.30 5.06 10.70
CA LEU A 71 -5.50 5.12 9.48
C LEU A 71 -5.96 6.23 8.53
N ILE A 72 -7.15 6.78 8.74
CA ILE A 72 -7.65 7.93 7.98
C ILE A 72 -6.69 9.11 8.15
N GLY A 73 -6.31 9.73 7.02
CA GLY A 73 -5.30 10.78 6.95
C GLY A 73 -3.85 10.30 6.94
N ARG A 74 -3.59 9.02 7.26
CA ARG A 74 -2.26 8.39 7.15
C ARG A 74 -2.10 7.55 5.89
N MET A 75 -3.19 6.99 5.42
CA MET A 75 -3.29 6.18 4.21
C MET A 75 -4.40 6.70 3.32
N ASP A 76 -4.22 6.64 2.01
CA ASP A 76 -5.31 6.86 1.07
C ASP A 76 -6.23 5.62 0.98
N HIS A 77 -7.41 5.79 0.42
CA HIS A 77 -8.41 4.74 0.29
C HIS A 77 -7.87 3.53 -0.50
N ARG A 78 -7.06 3.75 -1.55
CA ARG A 78 -6.50 2.67 -2.37
C ARG A 78 -5.54 1.77 -1.58
N VAL A 79 -4.73 2.38 -0.71
CA VAL A 79 -3.81 1.64 0.16
C VAL A 79 -4.60 0.86 1.21
N MET A 80 -5.66 1.45 1.77
CA MET A 80 -6.54 0.76 2.71
C MET A 80 -7.31 -0.41 2.06
N GLU A 81 -7.76 -0.24 0.81
CA GLU A 81 -8.35 -1.32 0.00
C GLU A 81 -7.36 -2.46 -0.23
N ALA A 82 -6.14 -2.13 -0.69
CA ALA A 82 -5.10 -3.13 -0.90
C ALA A 82 -4.74 -3.87 0.40
N TRP A 83 -4.75 -3.18 1.53
CA TRP A 83 -4.49 -3.77 2.84
C TRP A 83 -5.56 -4.79 3.24
N VAL A 84 -6.84 -4.43 3.17
CA VAL A 84 -7.92 -5.35 3.54
C VAL A 84 -8.03 -6.53 2.58
N LEU A 85 -7.84 -6.31 1.28
CA LEU A 85 -7.84 -7.38 0.28
C LEU A 85 -6.65 -8.32 0.46
N GLY A 86 -5.46 -7.77 0.75
CA GLY A 86 -4.27 -8.56 1.07
C GLY A 86 -4.45 -9.40 2.34
N ALA A 87 -5.13 -8.86 3.35
CA ALA A 87 -5.48 -9.61 4.56
C ALA A 87 -6.44 -10.77 4.27
N CYS A 88 -7.45 -10.56 3.39
CA CYS A 88 -8.33 -11.64 2.94
C CYS A 88 -7.57 -12.75 2.20
N ASP A 89 -6.69 -12.38 1.27
CA ASP A 89 -5.85 -13.35 0.53
C ASP A 89 -4.94 -14.16 1.46
N VAL A 90 -4.33 -13.50 2.45
CA VAL A 90 -3.51 -14.19 3.46
C VAL A 90 -4.36 -15.11 4.33
N TYR A 91 -5.58 -14.69 4.68
CA TYR A 91 -6.49 -15.55 5.42
C TYR A 91 -6.83 -16.82 4.64
N ASP A 92 -7.17 -16.70 3.37
CA ASP A 92 -7.55 -17.81 2.51
C ASP A 92 -6.40 -18.81 2.29
N ARG A 93 -5.16 -18.31 2.22
CA ARG A 93 -3.97 -19.15 1.97
C ARG A 93 -3.32 -19.71 3.22
N LEU A 94 -3.23 -18.91 4.27
CA LEU A 94 -2.39 -19.19 5.45
C LEU A 94 -3.18 -19.22 6.78
N GLY A 95 -4.47 -18.85 6.72
CA GLY A 95 -5.37 -18.86 7.85
C GLY A 95 -5.29 -17.63 8.76
N LEU A 96 -6.11 -17.65 9.82
CA LEU A 96 -6.39 -16.52 10.70
C LEU A 96 -5.13 -15.92 11.34
N ARG A 97 -4.22 -16.73 11.84
CA ARG A 97 -3.04 -16.24 12.59
C ARG A 97 -2.18 -15.32 11.73
N HIS A 98 -1.90 -15.71 10.49
CA HIS A 98 -1.08 -14.91 9.56
C HIS A 98 -1.83 -13.66 9.10
N CYS A 99 -3.15 -13.77 8.89
CA CYS A 99 -3.97 -12.62 8.59
C CYS A 99 -3.92 -11.57 9.72
N LEU A 100 -4.04 -11.98 10.98
CA LEU A 100 -3.94 -11.06 12.11
C LEU A 100 -2.59 -10.35 12.17
N THR A 101 -1.49 -11.05 11.88
CA THR A 101 -0.15 -10.43 11.77
C THR A 101 -0.13 -9.33 10.72
N VAL A 102 -0.65 -9.60 9.51
CA VAL A 102 -0.75 -8.58 8.43
C VAL A 102 -1.60 -7.39 8.87
N MET A 103 -2.70 -7.66 9.57
CA MET A 103 -3.58 -6.60 10.07
C MET A 103 -2.94 -5.79 11.22
N GLU A 104 -2.00 -6.36 11.96
CA GLU A 104 -1.25 -5.68 13.02
C GLU A 104 -0.08 -4.87 12.49
N GLU A 105 0.62 -5.35 11.47
CA GLU A 105 1.77 -4.70 10.85
C GLU A 105 1.35 -3.68 9.76
N VAL A 106 0.27 -2.98 9.99
CA VAL A 106 -0.30 -2.04 9.02
C VAL A 106 0.66 -0.92 8.62
N ASP A 107 1.50 -0.44 9.53
CA ASP A 107 2.49 0.60 9.24
C ASP A 107 3.54 0.09 8.24
N HIS A 108 4.04 -1.13 8.39
CA HIS A 108 4.94 -1.76 7.43
C HIS A 108 4.27 -2.01 6.07
N PHE A 109 2.96 -2.29 6.08
CA PHE A 109 2.21 -2.42 4.83
C PHE A 109 2.13 -1.07 4.10
N ALA A 110 1.81 0.01 4.82
CA ALA A 110 1.74 1.36 4.28
C ALA A 110 3.08 1.82 3.69
N GLU A 111 4.17 1.63 4.43
CA GLU A 111 5.52 1.96 3.97
C GLU A 111 5.87 1.22 2.68
N ARG A 112 5.64 -0.09 2.61
CA ARG A 112 5.87 -0.88 1.39
C ARG A 112 5.03 -0.42 0.20
N GLN A 113 3.75 -0.07 0.43
CA GLN A 113 2.90 0.44 -0.64
C GLN A 113 3.35 1.81 -1.15
N LEU A 114 3.79 2.70 -0.26
CA LEU A 114 4.40 3.97 -0.64
C LEU A 114 5.68 3.76 -1.45
N GLU A 115 6.56 2.87 -1.01
CA GLU A 115 7.78 2.52 -1.75
C GLU A 115 7.44 1.96 -3.14
N MET A 116 6.49 1.04 -3.24
CA MET A 116 6.06 0.47 -4.52
C MET A 116 5.42 1.52 -5.44
N SER A 117 4.59 2.41 -4.90
CA SER A 117 3.91 3.45 -5.70
C SER A 117 4.84 4.56 -6.17
N ALA A 118 5.91 4.84 -5.41
CA ALA A 118 6.94 5.82 -5.75
C ALA A 118 8.12 5.21 -6.51
N GLY A 119 8.18 3.90 -6.63
CA GLY A 119 9.26 3.16 -7.29
C GLY A 119 9.33 3.45 -8.78
N VAL A 120 10.56 3.47 -9.30
CA VAL A 120 10.84 3.52 -10.73
C VAL A 120 11.26 2.12 -11.18
N LEU A 121 10.47 1.53 -12.09
CA LEU A 121 10.80 0.23 -12.66
C LEU A 121 11.90 0.36 -13.70
N PHE A 122 12.83 -0.58 -13.70
CA PHE A 122 13.94 -0.62 -14.66
C PHE A 122 13.45 -0.59 -16.10
N ASP A 123 12.45 -1.41 -16.43
CA ASP A 123 11.92 -1.53 -17.80
C ASP A 123 11.34 -0.20 -18.33
N ASP A 124 10.77 0.63 -17.45
CA ASP A 124 10.19 1.92 -17.85
C ASP A 124 11.27 2.97 -18.15
N VAL A 125 12.46 2.86 -17.55
CA VAL A 125 13.47 3.91 -17.61
C VAL A 125 14.76 3.50 -18.31
N ALA A 126 15.01 2.22 -18.57
CA ALA A 126 16.25 1.73 -19.16
C ALA A 126 16.59 2.41 -20.50
N GLY A 127 15.58 2.60 -21.36
CA GLY A 127 15.77 3.29 -22.65
C GLY A 127 16.15 4.76 -22.50
N VAL A 128 15.52 5.46 -21.54
CA VAL A 128 15.80 6.88 -21.27
C VAL A 128 17.20 7.04 -20.66
N LEU A 129 17.57 6.15 -19.71
CA LEU A 129 18.90 6.15 -19.10
C LEU A 129 20.00 5.80 -20.09
N GLY A 130 19.76 4.86 -21.00
CA GLY A 130 20.68 4.52 -22.08
C GLY A 130 20.92 5.70 -23.04
N ASN A 131 19.85 6.42 -23.41
CA ASN A 131 19.96 7.63 -24.21
C ASN A 131 20.69 8.77 -23.46
N PHE A 132 20.47 8.87 -22.14
CA PHE A 132 21.17 9.85 -21.29
C PHE A 132 22.69 9.58 -21.30
N VAL A 133 23.14 8.34 -21.09
CA VAL A 133 24.57 7.97 -21.15
C VAL A 133 25.15 8.21 -22.54
N ARG A 134 24.41 7.85 -23.58
CA ARG A 134 24.83 8.13 -24.96
C ARG A 134 25.01 9.62 -25.22
N GLY A 135 24.15 10.46 -24.66
CA GLY A 135 24.29 11.93 -24.76
C GLY A 135 25.53 12.47 -24.02
N LEU A 136 25.95 11.83 -22.93
CA LEU A 136 27.15 12.23 -22.16
C LEU A 136 28.46 11.83 -22.84
N SER A 137 28.51 10.66 -23.47
CA SER A 137 29.78 10.04 -23.90
C SER A 137 29.88 9.76 -25.40
N GLY A 138 28.76 9.82 -26.14
CA GLY A 138 28.68 9.31 -27.49
C GLY A 138 28.70 7.77 -27.60
N ARG A 139 29.04 7.06 -26.53
CA ARG A 139 29.10 5.58 -26.46
C ARG A 139 27.73 4.99 -26.15
N ARG A 140 27.46 3.82 -26.67
CA ARG A 140 26.27 3.03 -26.30
C ARG A 140 26.69 2.02 -25.23
N LEU A 141 26.27 2.25 -23.98
CA LEU A 141 26.32 1.24 -22.94
C LEU A 141 24.96 0.55 -22.83
N THR A 142 24.97 -0.76 -22.68
CA THR A 142 23.75 -1.54 -22.49
C THR A 142 23.30 -1.45 -21.03
N MET A 143 22.00 -1.26 -20.81
CA MET A 143 21.40 -1.32 -19.49
C MET A 143 20.86 -2.73 -19.23
N GLU A 144 21.23 -3.35 -18.12
CA GLU A 144 20.72 -4.66 -17.72
C GLU A 144 20.24 -4.66 -16.28
N GLN A 145 19.28 -5.53 -15.98
CA GLN A 145 18.75 -5.66 -14.64
C GLN A 145 19.63 -6.61 -13.80
N ALA A 146 20.01 -6.21 -12.61
CA ALA A 146 20.70 -7.04 -11.63
C ALA A 146 20.28 -6.73 -10.20
N LYS A 147 20.60 -7.62 -9.25
CA LYS A 147 20.33 -7.38 -7.82
C LYS A 147 21.21 -6.28 -7.23
N GLN A 148 22.40 -6.11 -7.74
CA GLN A 148 23.38 -5.13 -7.27
C GLN A 148 23.72 -4.14 -8.38
N VAL A 149 23.92 -2.90 -7.98
CA VAL A 149 24.33 -1.80 -8.88
C VAL A 149 25.82 -1.91 -9.15
N HIS A 150 26.20 -2.12 -10.40
CA HIS A 150 27.61 -2.17 -10.83
C HIS A 150 27.74 -1.93 -12.33
N THR A 151 28.97 -1.87 -12.81
CA THR A 151 29.30 -1.81 -14.25
C THR A 151 30.43 -2.79 -14.55
N ASP A 152 30.45 -3.33 -15.78
CA ASP A 152 31.54 -4.13 -16.35
C ASP A 152 32.26 -3.42 -17.51
N THR A 153 32.18 -2.09 -17.59
CA THR A 153 32.72 -1.22 -18.64
C THR A 153 31.95 -1.20 -19.96
N GLU A 154 31.16 -2.21 -20.29
CA GLU A 154 30.30 -2.29 -21.48
C GLU A 154 28.82 -2.17 -21.13
N LYS A 155 28.47 -2.55 -19.91
CA LYS A 155 27.11 -2.58 -19.42
C LYS A 155 26.98 -1.90 -18.05
N ILE A 156 25.81 -1.34 -17.82
CA ILE A 156 25.42 -0.80 -16.52
C ILE A 156 24.29 -1.66 -15.97
N PHE A 157 24.47 -2.15 -14.75
CA PHE A 157 23.54 -3.02 -14.06
C PHE A 157 22.79 -2.25 -12.97
N LEU A 158 21.46 -2.27 -13.04
CA LEU A 158 20.56 -1.59 -12.11
C LEU A 158 19.56 -2.58 -11.50
N PRO A 159 19.01 -2.29 -10.32
CA PRO A 159 17.96 -3.11 -9.73
C PRO A 159 16.66 -2.98 -10.54
N GLY A 160 15.82 -4.02 -10.50
CA GLY A 160 14.54 -4.04 -11.21
C GLY A 160 13.56 -2.95 -10.76
N MET A 161 13.71 -2.46 -9.53
CA MET A 161 12.96 -1.31 -8.99
C MET A 161 13.86 -0.46 -8.11
N LEU A 162 13.75 0.86 -8.27
CA LEU A 162 14.39 1.87 -7.42
C LEU A 162 13.29 2.65 -6.67
N ALA A 163 13.22 2.42 -5.35
CA ALA A 163 12.26 3.04 -4.45
C ALA A 163 12.97 3.47 -3.14
N ARG A 164 13.77 4.53 -3.22
CA ARG A 164 14.52 5.08 -2.07
C ARG A 164 13.95 6.39 -1.56
N PHE A 165 13.15 7.05 -2.37
CA PHE A 165 12.53 8.34 -2.08
C PHE A 165 11.01 8.25 -2.22
N PRO A 166 10.26 9.14 -1.55
CA PRO A 166 8.80 9.11 -1.56
C PRO A 166 8.17 9.56 -2.88
N THR A 167 8.95 9.97 -3.88
CA THR A 167 8.43 10.39 -5.18
C THR A 167 9.12 9.68 -6.35
N ILE A 168 8.34 9.40 -7.40
CA ILE A 168 8.85 8.83 -8.66
C ILE A 168 9.93 9.74 -9.25
N ALA A 169 9.73 11.07 -9.20
CA ALA A 169 10.68 12.03 -9.74
C ALA A 169 12.06 11.97 -9.06
N ASP A 170 12.10 11.81 -7.75
CA ASP A 170 13.35 11.73 -7.01
C ASP A 170 14.03 10.37 -7.17
N ASN A 171 13.25 9.28 -7.25
CA ASN A 171 13.79 7.96 -7.60
C ASN A 171 14.35 7.93 -9.04
N PHE A 172 13.74 8.64 -9.98
CA PHE A 172 14.29 8.79 -11.32
C PHE A 172 15.56 9.64 -11.36
N LYS A 173 15.66 10.72 -10.57
CA LYS A 173 16.91 11.48 -10.39
C LYS A 173 18.01 10.60 -9.79
N LEU A 174 17.66 9.76 -8.80
CA LEU A 174 18.59 8.79 -8.25
C LEU A 174 19.09 7.82 -9.31
N ALA A 175 18.21 7.26 -10.13
CA ALA A 175 18.59 6.38 -11.23
C ALA A 175 19.56 7.05 -12.21
N LYS A 176 19.31 8.32 -12.59
CA LYS A 176 20.24 9.11 -13.41
C LYS A 176 21.59 9.31 -12.77
N ALA A 177 21.61 9.65 -11.47
CA ALA A 177 22.86 9.86 -10.73
C ALA A 177 23.69 8.56 -10.63
N MET A 178 23.02 7.42 -10.34
CA MET A 178 23.68 6.10 -10.33
C MET A 178 24.31 5.78 -11.68
N VAL A 179 23.57 5.96 -12.76
CA VAL A 179 24.04 5.69 -14.12
C VAL A 179 25.21 6.61 -14.49
N ALA A 180 25.16 7.89 -14.13
CA ALA A 180 26.24 8.83 -14.37
C ALA A 180 27.52 8.45 -13.61
N LEU A 181 27.39 8.01 -12.34
CA LEU A 181 28.51 7.56 -11.54
C LEU A 181 29.14 6.25 -12.08
N LEU A 182 28.30 5.30 -12.49
CA LEU A 182 28.79 4.04 -13.08
C LEU A 182 29.45 4.29 -14.43
N TRP A 183 28.84 5.15 -15.24
CA TRP A 183 29.46 5.55 -16.52
C TRP A 183 30.84 6.20 -16.30
N ALA A 184 31.01 7.02 -15.29
CA ALA A 184 32.30 7.65 -14.99
C ALA A 184 33.40 6.65 -14.56
N GLN A 185 33.01 5.39 -14.29
CA GLN A 185 33.94 4.30 -13.96
C GLN A 185 34.28 3.41 -15.16
N THR A 186 33.64 3.66 -16.32
CA THR A 186 33.88 2.93 -17.58
C THR A 186 34.90 3.65 -18.46
#